data_b61398d741854ce08c055aaf263311b7
#
_entry.id   b61398d741854ce08c055aaf263311b7
#
_cell.length_a   1.000
_cell.length_b   1.000
_cell.length_c   1.000
_cell.angle_alpha   90.00
_cell.angle_beta   90.00
_cell.angle_gamma   90.00
#
_symmetry.space_group_name_H-M   'P 1'
#
loop_
_entity.id
_entity.type
_entity.pdbx_description
1 polymer ?
#
loop_
_entity_poly.entity_id
_entity_poly.type
_entity_poly.pdbx_seq_one_letter_code
_entity_poly.pdbx_strand_id
1 'polypeptide(L)'
;MHYVNVTDNQSSVMRLGGLATCKVLKDAGLTPIFQLTCRDRNRIALQSDLLSAAMLGIDNILCLTGDHTKLGDHPQAKPVFDLDSVSLLHAASLLETGKDLGGNELVGEPPKFAKGAVVSPCSDSIDAQLVKMERKVQAGAEFFQTQAVFEPEKFIKFMEAAKQFGKPVQVGVIIPKSAGMGKFMNNNVA
;
A
#
# COMPACT_ATOMS: atom_id res chain seq x y z
N MET A 1 -6.89 -10.96 16.37
CA MET A 1 -7.05 -9.67 15.66
C MET A 1 -7.06 -10.00 14.17
N HIS A 2 -8.10 -9.58 13.45
CA HIS A 2 -8.29 -9.97 12.05
C HIS A 2 -8.25 -8.71 11.18
N TYR A 3 -7.06 -8.43 10.63
CA TYR A 3 -6.91 -7.39 9.61
C TYR A 3 -7.33 -7.93 8.26
N VAL A 4 -8.02 -7.12 7.48
CA VAL A 4 -8.45 -7.44 6.12
C VAL A 4 -7.89 -6.39 5.17
N ASN A 5 -7.01 -6.80 4.25
CA ASN A 5 -6.55 -5.95 3.18
C ASN A 5 -7.67 -5.69 2.17
N VAL A 6 -7.93 -4.43 1.88
CA VAL A 6 -8.88 -4.01 0.84
C VAL A 6 -8.09 -3.42 -0.31
N THR A 7 -8.00 -4.17 -1.38
CA THR A 7 -7.23 -3.77 -2.57
C THR A 7 -7.89 -2.61 -3.32
N ASP A 8 -7.09 -1.77 -3.94
CA ASP A 8 -7.54 -0.62 -4.72
C ASP A 8 -7.31 -0.89 -6.21
N ASN A 9 -8.36 -1.36 -6.90
CA ASN A 9 -8.33 -1.72 -8.32
C ASN A 9 -7.10 -2.58 -8.69
N GLN A 10 -6.90 -3.68 -7.94
CA GLN A 10 -5.75 -4.56 -8.09
C GLN A 10 -5.53 -4.96 -9.55
N SER A 11 -4.26 -4.96 -9.99
CA SER A 11 -3.85 -5.26 -11.36
C SER A 11 -4.49 -4.35 -12.41
N SER A 12 -4.85 -3.12 -12.02
CA SER A 12 -5.54 -2.14 -12.88
C SER A 12 -6.89 -2.62 -13.43
N VAL A 13 -7.56 -3.51 -12.70
CA VAL A 13 -8.90 -3.99 -13.03
C VAL A 13 -9.92 -3.26 -12.17
N MET A 14 -10.97 -2.72 -12.79
CA MET A 14 -12.03 -1.98 -12.11
C MET A 14 -12.74 -2.84 -11.07
N ARG A 15 -12.85 -2.35 -9.85
CA ARG A 15 -13.51 -2.98 -8.70
C ARG A 15 -14.35 -1.95 -7.93
N LEU A 16 -15.12 -2.44 -6.96
CA LEU A 16 -15.75 -1.57 -5.97
C LEU A 16 -14.68 -0.77 -5.23
N GLY A 17 -14.91 0.52 -5.02
CA GLY A 17 -13.95 1.42 -4.38
C GLY A 17 -13.55 0.94 -2.98
N GLY A 18 -12.23 0.99 -2.72
CA GLY A 18 -11.64 0.46 -1.49
C GLY A 18 -12.18 1.13 -0.23
N LEU A 19 -12.43 2.43 -0.25
CA LEU A 19 -12.96 3.16 0.91
C LEU A 19 -14.35 2.68 1.32
N ALA A 20 -15.26 2.50 0.36
CA ALA A 20 -16.60 1.98 0.62
C ALA A 20 -16.54 0.55 1.17
N THR A 21 -15.69 -0.30 0.58
CA THR A 21 -15.46 -1.68 1.07
C THR A 21 -14.92 -1.69 2.50
N CYS A 22 -13.95 -0.83 2.82
CA CYS A 22 -13.40 -0.70 4.17
C CYS A 22 -14.51 -0.31 5.18
N LYS A 23 -15.40 0.61 4.81
CA LYS A 23 -16.49 1.02 5.69
C LYS A 23 -17.44 -0.14 6.00
N VAL A 24 -17.84 -0.92 5.01
CA VAL A 24 -18.69 -2.10 5.19
C VAL A 24 -18.03 -3.14 6.10
N LEU A 25 -16.74 -3.42 5.89
CA LEU A 25 -15.99 -4.36 6.72
C LEU A 25 -15.86 -3.88 8.16
N LYS A 26 -15.62 -2.58 8.36
CA LYS A 26 -15.53 -1.98 9.68
C LYS A 26 -16.85 -2.08 10.43
N ASP A 27 -17.97 -1.81 9.77
CA ASP A 27 -19.31 -1.95 10.37
C ASP A 27 -19.64 -3.40 10.72
N ALA A 28 -19.04 -4.36 10.02
CA ALA A 28 -19.11 -5.78 10.35
C ALA A 28 -18.13 -6.21 11.48
N GLY A 29 -17.45 -5.27 12.14
CA GLY A 29 -16.52 -5.54 13.24
C GLY A 29 -15.13 -6.02 12.83
N LEU A 30 -14.77 -5.92 11.56
CA LEU A 30 -13.43 -6.23 11.06
C LEU A 30 -12.51 -5.00 11.08
N THR A 31 -11.21 -5.22 11.04
CA THR A 31 -10.21 -4.14 10.96
C THR A 31 -9.67 -4.06 9.53
N PRO A 32 -10.16 -3.14 8.68
CA PRO A 32 -9.67 -3.01 7.32
C PRO A 32 -8.30 -2.33 7.27
N ILE A 33 -7.49 -2.73 6.28
CA ILE A 33 -6.33 -1.98 5.81
C ILE A 33 -6.70 -1.40 4.45
N PHE A 34 -6.86 -0.10 4.39
CA PHE A 34 -7.22 0.61 3.18
C PHE A 34 -6.00 0.78 2.27
N GLN A 35 -5.97 0.06 1.16
CA GLN A 35 -4.96 0.27 0.13
C GLN A 35 -5.34 1.47 -0.72
N LEU A 36 -4.37 2.36 -0.96
CA LEU A 36 -4.56 3.57 -1.74
C LEU A 36 -3.47 3.69 -2.80
N THR A 37 -3.86 3.67 -4.09
CA THR A 37 -2.93 3.75 -5.22
C THR A 37 -2.86 5.16 -5.81
N CYS A 38 -1.66 5.56 -6.22
CA CYS A 38 -1.42 6.84 -6.89
C CYS A 38 -1.77 6.81 -8.40
N ARG A 39 -2.04 5.62 -8.95
CA ARG A 39 -2.30 5.44 -10.38
C ARG A 39 -3.51 6.23 -10.87
N ASP A 40 -4.60 6.21 -10.13
CA ASP A 40 -5.90 6.69 -10.61
C ASP A 40 -6.27 8.08 -10.08
N ARG A 41 -5.46 8.65 -9.17
CA ARG A 41 -5.78 9.87 -8.41
C ARG A 41 -4.61 10.83 -8.35
N ASN A 42 -4.90 12.14 -8.41
CA ASN A 42 -3.92 13.18 -8.12
C ASN A 42 -3.83 13.46 -6.60
N ARG A 43 -2.87 14.28 -6.19
CA ARG A 43 -2.62 14.63 -4.78
C ARG A 43 -3.82 15.23 -4.05
N ILE A 44 -4.72 15.92 -4.75
CA ILE A 44 -5.93 16.47 -4.13
C ILE A 44 -6.87 15.34 -3.76
N ALA A 45 -7.17 14.44 -4.69
CA ALA A 45 -8.04 13.30 -4.47
C ALA A 45 -7.45 12.33 -3.43
N LEU A 46 -6.14 12.05 -3.47
CA LEU A 46 -5.47 11.18 -2.51
C LEU A 46 -5.56 11.71 -1.08
N GLN A 47 -5.32 13.01 -0.85
CA GLN A 47 -5.47 13.63 0.46
C GLN A 47 -6.93 13.63 0.92
N SER A 48 -7.87 13.92 0.02
CA SER A 48 -9.30 13.85 0.32
C SER A 48 -9.74 12.44 0.74
N ASP A 49 -9.24 11.40 0.06
CA ASP A 49 -9.53 9.99 0.41
C ASP A 49 -8.93 9.62 1.79
N LEU A 50 -7.73 10.11 2.13
CA LEU A 50 -7.12 9.92 3.45
C LEU A 50 -7.97 10.57 4.55
N LEU A 51 -8.38 11.82 4.38
CA LEU A 51 -9.26 12.50 5.34
C LEU A 51 -10.62 11.80 5.46
N SER A 52 -11.17 11.33 4.35
CA SER A 52 -12.41 10.57 4.34
C SER A 52 -12.26 9.23 5.08
N ALA A 53 -11.14 8.54 4.90
CA ALA A 53 -10.83 7.31 5.63
C ALA A 53 -10.79 7.57 7.15
N ALA A 54 -10.06 8.62 7.57
CA ALA A 54 -9.98 9.02 8.98
C ALA A 54 -11.37 9.35 9.56
N MET A 55 -12.18 10.12 8.83
CA MET A 55 -13.55 10.47 9.25
C MET A 55 -14.44 9.23 9.42
N LEU A 56 -14.23 8.19 8.63
CA LEU A 56 -14.92 6.91 8.74
C LEU A 56 -14.29 5.98 9.79
N GLY A 57 -13.23 6.43 10.48
CA GLY A 57 -12.47 5.68 11.48
C GLY A 57 -11.65 4.54 10.87
N ILE A 58 -11.21 4.67 9.63
CA ILE A 58 -10.33 3.72 8.93
C ILE A 58 -8.90 4.24 9.08
N ASP A 59 -8.19 3.71 10.07
CA ASP A 59 -6.89 4.24 10.50
C ASP A 59 -5.70 3.48 9.93
N ASN A 60 -5.90 2.26 9.40
CA ASN A 60 -4.83 1.48 8.77
C ASN A 60 -4.84 1.73 7.27
N ILE A 61 -3.76 2.25 6.75
CA ILE A 61 -3.58 2.55 5.33
C ILE A 61 -2.37 1.84 4.75
N LEU A 62 -2.43 1.47 3.48
CA LEU A 62 -1.28 0.94 2.73
C LEU A 62 -1.07 1.79 1.48
N CYS A 63 0.04 2.53 1.46
CA CYS A 63 0.37 3.47 0.39
C CYS A 63 1.07 2.76 -0.77
N LEU A 64 0.48 2.84 -1.96
CA LEU A 64 0.94 2.14 -3.16
C LEU A 64 1.14 3.11 -4.33
N THR A 65 2.14 2.85 -5.17
CA THR A 65 2.24 3.52 -6.47
C THR A 65 1.14 3.01 -7.41
N GLY A 66 0.95 1.70 -7.46
CA GLY A 66 0.00 1.01 -8.33
C GLY A 66 0.62 0.55 -9.66
N ASP A 67 0.03 -0.47 -10.25
CA ASP A 67 0.42 -1.00 -11.56
C ASP A 67 -0.06 -0.06 -12.68
N HIS A 68 0.63 -0.07 -13.83
CA HIS A 68 0.23 0.78 -14.96
C HIS A 68 -1.10 0.33 -15.57
N THR A 69 -1.94 1.28 -16.02
CA THR A 69 -3.29 1.02 -16.57
C THR A 69 -3.32 0.06 -17.75
N LYS A 70 -2.24 -0.01 -18.54
CA LYS A 70 -2.11 -0.96 -19.66
C LYS A 70 -2.15 -2.43 -19.27
N LEU A 71 -1.91 -2.75 -17.99
CA LEU A 71 -1.93 -4.13 -17.48
C LEU A 71 -3.34 -4.61 -17.12
N GLY A 72 -4.32 -3.72 -17.09
CA GLY A 72 -5.66 -3.98 -16.65
C GLY A 72 -6.69 -4.13 -17.80
N ASP A 73 -7.94 -4.03 -17.41
CA ASP A 73 -9.09 -4.20 -18.30
C ASP A 73 -9.52 -2.90 -19.06
N HIS A 74 -8.88 -1.77 -18.73
CA HIS A 74 -9.09 -0.47 -19.38
C HIS A 74 -7.75 0.11 -19.86
N PRO A 75 -7.09 -0.47 -20.87
CA PRO A 75 -5.75 -0.03 -21.30
C PRO A 75 -5.71 1.39 -21.87
N GLN A 76 -6.85 1.94 -22.27
CA GLN A 76 -7.01 3.33 -22.72
C GLN A 76 -7.13 4.35 -21.58
N ALA A 77 -7.31 3.89 -20.33
CA ALA A 77 -7.37 4.77 -19.17
C ALA A 77 -6.04 5.52 -19.03
N LYS A 78 -6.12 6.83 -18.77
CA LYS A 78 -4.92 7.66 -18.57
C LYS A 78 -4.46 7.52 -17.12
N PRO A 79 -3.24 7.03 -16.86
CA PRO A 79 -2.69 7.02 -15.52
C PRO A 79 -2.39 8.44 -15.06
N VAL A 80 -2.53 8.70 -13.78
CA VAL A 80 -2.24 10.00 -13.16
C VAL A 80 -0.82 10.05 -12.60
N PHE A 81 -0.49 9.18 -11.64
CA PHE A 81 0.82 9.11 -10.99
C PHE A 81 1.39 10.49 -10.62
N ASP A 82 0.56 11.37 -10.08
CA ASP A 82 0.99 12.67 -9.54
C ASP A 82 1.88 12.50 -8.30
N LEU A 83 1.60 11.48 -7.51
CA LEU A 83 2.45 11.00 -6.42
C LEU A 83 2.91 9.56 -6.70
N ASP A 84 3.90 9.11 -5.94
CA ASP A 84 4.29 7.72 -5.76
C ASP A 84 4.01 7.27 -4.31
N SER A 85 4.32 6.03 -3.97
CA SER A 85 4.08 5.50 -2.62
C SER A 85 4.86 6.23 -1.53
N VAL A 86 6.05 6.77 -1.83
CA VAL A 86 6.87 7.54 -0.85
C VAL A 86 6.25 8.89 -0.61
N SER A 87 5.88 9.60 -1.69
CA SER A 87 5.22 10.90 -1.62
C SER A 87 3.84 10.81 -0.97
N LEU A 88 3.10 9.69 -1.18
CA LEU A 88 1.82 9.44 -0.52
C LEU A 88 1.98 9.19 0.99
N LEU A 89 3.01 8.44 1.41
CA LEU A 89 3.37 8.28 2.83
C LEU A 89 3.68 9.63 3.48
N HIS A 90 4.47 10.46 2.78
CA HIS A 90 4.77 11.81 3.24
C HIS A 90 3.50 12.66 3.38
N ALA A 91 2.59 12.61 2.39
CA ALA A 91 1.30 13.30 2.46
C ALA A 91 0.48 12.87 3.69
N ALA A 92 0.38 11.55 3.94
CA ALA A 92 -0.32 11.04 5.12
C ALA A 92 0.33 11.53 6.42
N SER A 93 1.67 11.52 6.50
CA SER A 93 2.41 12.01 7.67
C SER A 93 2.25 13.52 7.87
N LEU A 94 2.15 14.30 6.79
CA LEU A 94 1.93 15.74 6.85
C LEU A 94 0.51 16.06 7.35
N LEU A 95 -0.51 15.35 6.87
CA LEU A 95 -1.89 15.49 7.36
C LEU A 95 -1.99 15.24 8.88
N GLU A 96 -1.20 14.32 9.44
CA GLU A 96 -1.12 14.08 10.89
C GLU A 96 -0.56 15.27 11.67
N THR A 97 0.17 16.17 11.02
CA THR A 97 0.64 17.44 11.62
C THR A 97 -0.36 18.59 11.51
N GLY A 98 -1.52 18.33 10.91
CA GLY A 98 -2.55 19.33 10.67
C GLY A 98 -2.32 20.19 9.41
N LYS A 99 -1.51 19.73 8.45
CA LYS A 99 -1.24 20.45 7.19
C LYS A 99 -1.44 19.57 5.97
N ASP A 100 -1.87 20.18 4.88
CA ASP A 100 -1.93 19.54 3.58
C ASP A 100 -0.60 19.70 2.78
N LEU A 101 -0.50 19.05 1.62
CA LEU A 101 0.67 19.18 0.72
C LEU A 101 0.83 20.59 0.12
N GLY A 102 -0.18 21.44 0.18
CA GLY A 102 -0.14 22.84 -0.24
C GLY A 102 0.38 23.76 0.87
N GLY A 103 0.58 23.24 2.08
CA GLY A 103 0.99 23.99 3.26
C GLY A 103 -0.19 24.65 4.00
N ASN A 104 -1.43 24.38 3.60
CA ASN A 104 -2.61 24.92 4.28
C ASN A 104 -2.90 24.15 5.57
N GLU A 105 -3.35 24.85 6.60
CA GLU A 105 -3.76 24.25 7.86
C GLU A 105 -5.11 23.56 7.72
N LEU A 106 -5.24 22.36 8.32
CA LEU A 106 -6.51 21.65 8.41
C LEU A 106 -7.39 22.27 9.50
N VAL A 107 -8.70 22.30 9.23
CA VAL A 107 -9.68 22.69 10.24
C VAL A 107 -10.14 21.46 11.00
N GLY A 108 -10.00 21.44 12.31
CA GLY A 108 -10.37 20.32 13.18
C GLY A 108 -9.17 19.48 13.65
N GLU A 109 -9.44 18.31 14.19
CA GLU A 109 -8.39 17.42 14.69
C GLU A 109 -7.64 16.75 13.53
N PRO A 110 -6.29 16.74 13.54
CA PRO A 110 -5.51 16.03 12.56
C PRO A 110 -5.79 14.51 12.59
N PRO A 111 -5.81 13.83 11.43
CA PRO A 111 -5.98 12.39 11.40
C PRO A 111 -4.77 11.68 12.02
N LYS A 112 -4.96 10.40 12.35
CA LYS A 112 -3.87 9.50 12.76
C LYS A 112 -3.97 8.21 11.96
N PHE A 113 -2.83 7.74 11.44
CA PHE A 113 -2.78 6.55 10.62
C PHE A 113 -1.69 5.58 11.07
N ALA A 114 -1.98 4.29 11.05
CA ALA A 114 -0.96 3.25 10.93
C ALA A 114 -0.59 3.14 9.44
N LYS A 115 0.57 3.68 9.07
CA LYS A 115 1.02 3.84 7.66
C LYS A 115 1.81 2.64 7.19
N GLY A 116 1.28 1.88 6.25
CA GLY A 116 1.92 0.74 5.62
C GLY A 116 2.52 1.05 4.25
N ALA A 117 3.51 0.26 3.88
CA ALA A 117 4.12 0.26 2.56
C ALA A 117 4.45 -1.16 2.10
N VAL A 118 4.80 -1.33 0.82
CA VAL A 118 5.15 -2.63 0.24
C VAL A 118 6.65 -2.74 0.03
N VAL A 119 7.17 -3.96 0.21
CA VAL A 119 8.53 -4.37 -0.15
C VAL A 119 8.49 -5.67 -0.96
N SER A 120 9.51 -5.88 -1.80
CA SER A 120 9.66 -7.08 -2.63
C SER A 120 10.94 -7.83 -2.26
N PRO A 121 10.92 -8.69 -1.23
CA PRO A 121 12.13 -9.32 -0.71
C PRO A 121 12.78 -10.32 -1.67
N CYS A 122 12.02 -10.85 -2.62
CA CYS A 122 12.50 -11.82 -3.62
C CYS A 122 12.94 -11.17 -4.94
N SER A 123 13.06 -9.83 -4.98
CA SER A 123 13.58 -9.15 -6.18
C SER A 123 15.08 -9.42 -6.40
N ASP A 124 15.56 -9.19 -7.62
CA ASP A 124 16.95 -9.45 -8.03
C ASP A 124 18.00 -8.69 -7.19
N SER A 125 17.64 -7.55 -6.63
CA SER A 125 18.54 -6.73 -5.82
C SER A 125 17.95 -6.42 -4.45
N ILE A 126 18.48 -7.08 -3.43
CA ILE A 126 18.13 -6.81 -2.02
C ILE A 126 18.52 -5.37 -1.65
N ASP A 127 19.70 -4.90 -2.05
CA ASP A 127 20.18 -3.56 -1.70
C ASP A 127 19.25 -2.47 -2.24
N ALA A 128 18.78 -2.62 -3.48
CA ALA A 128 17.81 -1.68 -4.05
C ALA A 128 16.48 -1.68 -3.27
N GLN A 129 16.03 -2.83 -2.77
CA GLN A 129 14.84 -2.91 -1.95
C GLN A 129 15.05 -2.30 -0.56
N LEU A 130 16.23 -2.45 0.03
CA LEU A 130 16.56 -1.82 1.32
C LEU A 130 16.60 -0.30 1.20
N VAL A 131 17.19 0.25 0.14
CA VAL A 131 17.18 1.70 -0.13
C VAL A 131 15.75 2.22 -0.31
N LYS A 132 14.89 1.48 -1.03
CA LYS A 132 13.46 1.84 -1.16
C LYS A 132 12.74 1.76 0.18
N MET A 133 13.03 0.74 1.00
CA MET A 133 12.45 0.58 2.33
C MET A 133 12.85 1.74 3.24
N GLU A 134 14.13 2.12 3.24
CA GLU A 134 14.63 3.26 4.02
C GLU A 134 13.89 4.56 3.69
N ARG A 135 13.75 4.89 2.39
CA ARG A 135 13.00 6.07 1.94
C ARG A 135 11.55 6.06 2.43
N LYS A 136 10.90 4.89 2.43
CA LYS A 136 9.54 4.72 2.94
C LYS A 136 9.48 4.91 4.46
N VAL A 137 10.47 4.40 5.20
CA VAL A 137 10.58 4.64 6.66
C VAL A 137 10.74 6.13 6.95
N GLN A 138 11.64 6.82 6.22
CA GLN A 138 11.85 8.26 6.35
C GLN A 138 10.58 9.06 6.02
N ALA A 139 9.76 8.59 5.07
CA ALA A 139 8.47 9.19 4.72
C ALA A 139 7.34 8.87 5.71
N GLY A 140 7.60 8.04 6.73
CA GLY A 140 6.67 7.75 7.80
C GLY A 140 6.04 6.36 7.80
N ALA A 141 6.57 5.39 7.02
CA ALA A 141 6.06 4.01 7.07
C ALA A 141 6.32 3.38 8.45
N GLU A 142 5.28 2.76 9.00
CA GLU A 142 5.29 2.13 10.32
C GLU A 142 5.27 0.60 10.23
N PHE A 143 4.75 0.04 9.14
CA PHE A 143 4.79 -1.39 8.86
C PHE A 143 4.96 -1.64 7.36
N PHE A 144 5.32 -2.87 7.02
CA PHE A 144 5.48 -3.28 5.63
C PHE A 144 4.69 -4.55 5.34
N GLN A 145 4.23 -4.67 4.10
CA GLN A 145 3.72 -5.91 3.54
C GLN A 145 4.63 -6.35 2.40
N THR A 146 4.91 -7.66 2.30
CA THR A 146 5.68 -8.16 1.17
C THR A 146 4.77 -8.47 -0.01
N GLN A 147 5.34 -8.45 -1.22
CA GLN A 147 4.79 -9.25 -2.30
C GLN A 147 4.79 -10.73 -1.91
N ALA A 148 4.11 -11.58 -2.70
CA ALA A 148 4.08 -13.01 -2.42
C ALA A 148 5.51 -13.58 -2.36
N VAL A 149 5.81 -14.28 -1.27
CA VAL A 149 7.10 -14.92 -1.04
C VAL A 149 7.03 -16.37 -1.48
N PHE A 150 7.85 -16.74 -2.46
CA PHE A 150 8.00 -18.11 -2.96
C PHE A 150 9.39 -18.70 -2.68
N GLU A 151 10.36 -17.85 -2.32
CA GLU A 151 11.76 -18.21 -2.05
C GLU A 151 12.11 -17.84 -0.59
N PRO A 152 11.94 -18.78 0.37
CA PRO A 152 12.17 -18.50 1.79
C PRO A 152 13.59 -18.02 2.10
N GLU A 153 14.61 -18.54 1.41
CA GLU A 153 16.01 -18.16 1.64
C GLU A 153 16.27 -16.69 1.27
N LYS A 154 15.70 -16.20 0.15
CA LYS A 154 15.79 -14.78 -0.24
C LYS A 154 15.09 -13.90 0.78
N PHE A 155 13.90 -14.33 1.23
CA PHE A 155 13.17 -13.62 2.27
C PHE A 155 13.95 -13.51 3.58
N ILE A 156 14.56 -14.62 4.05
CA ILE A 156 15.37 -14.63 5.27
C ILE A 156 16.54 -13.63 5.14
N LYS A 157 17.30 -13.68 4.04
CA LYS A 157 18.41 -12.75 3.78
C LYS A 157 17.94 -11.29 3.78
N PHE A 158 16.81 -11.00 3.12
CA PHE A 158 16.23 -9.68 3.14
C PHE A 158 15.87 -9.24 4.56
N MET A 159 15.22 -10.11 5.36
CA MET A 159 14.81 -9.79 6.71
C MET A 159 15.98 -9.58 7.66
N GLU A 160 17.10 -10.31 7.50
CA GLU A 160 18.31 -10.07 8.26
C GLU A 160 18.83 -8.64 8.10
N ALA A 161 18.88 -8.15 6.86
CA ALA A 161 19.29 -6.79 6.55
C ALA A 161 18.22 -5.75 6.94
N ALA A 162 16.93 -6.06 6.75
CA ALA A 162 15.82 -5.15 7.05
C ALA A 162 15.60 -4.92 8.56
N LYS A 163 16.11 -5.78 9.43
CA LYS A 163 16.05 -5.61 10.90
C LYS A 163 16.56 -4.26 11.38
N GLN A 164 17.53 -3.66 10.68
CA GLN A 164 18.07 -2.34 11.01
C GLN A 164 17.01 -1.24 11.07
N PHE A 165 15.89 -1.39 10.34
CA PHE A 165 14.82 -0.39 10.30
C PHE A 165 13.84 -0.54 11.46
N GLY A 166 13.84 -1.64 12.21
CA GLY A 166 12.98 -1.88 13.38
C GLY A 166 11.47 -1.84 13.08
N LYS A 167 11.07 -2.13 11.82
CA LYS A 167 9.65 -2.08 11.42
C LYS A 167 9.08 -3.49 11.23
N PRO A 168 7.83 -3.75 11.67
CA PRO A 168 7.18 -5.02 11.43
C PRO A 168 6.94 -5.25 9.94
N VAL A 169 7.13 -6.50 9.49
CA VAL A 169 6.92 -6.94 8.12
C VAL A 169 5.90 -8.08 8.09
N GLN A 170 4.81 -7.86 7.39
CA GLN A 170 3.78 -8.88 7.14
C GLN A 170 4.15 -9.66 5.87
N VAL A 171 4.34 -10.95 5.99
CA VAL A 171 4.72 -11.82 4.87
C VAL A 171 3.51 -12.19 4.04
N GLY A 172 3.57 -11.93 2.75
CA GLY A 172 2.57 -12.38 1.79
C GLY A 172 2.80 -13.86 1.43
N VAL A 173 1.84 -14.70 1.74
CA VAL A 173 1.87 -16.14 1.37
C VAL A 173 0.68 -16.45 0.48
N ILE A 174 0.94 -17.07 -0.67
CA ILE A 174 -0.10 -17.54 -1.58
C ILE A 174 0.00 -19.05 -1.69
N ILE A 175 -1.11 -19.74 -1.45
CA ILE A 175 -1.23 -21.19 -1.65
C ILE A 175 -1.87 -21.42 -3.02
N PRO A 176 -1.10 -21.91 -4.03
CA PRO A 176 -1.66 -22.18 -5.34
C PRO A 176 -2.72 -23.30 -5.28
N LYS A 177 -3.91 -23.04 -5.79
CA LYS A 177 -5.03 -23.99 -5.80
C LYS A 177 -4.94 -25.01 -6.96
N SER A 178 -4.07 -24.76 -7.94
CA SER A 178 -3.88 -25.62 -9.12
C SER A 178 -2.50 -25.41 -9.74
N ALA A 179 -2.05 -26.37 -10.55
CA ALA A 179 -0.81 -26.25 -11.34
C ALA A 179 -0.87 -25.07 -12.32
N GLY A 180 -2.05 -24.77 -12.88
CA GLY A 180 -2.26 -23.59 -13.74
C GLY A 180 -2.04 -22.28 -13.00
N MET A 181 -2.55 -22.17 -11.78
CA MET A 181 -2.29 -21.00 -10.93
C MET A 181 -0.81 -20.89 -10.58
N GLY A 182 -0.13 -22.00 -10.26
CA GLY A 182 1.30 -22.00 -10.00
C GLY A 182 2.12 -21.48 -11.20
N LYS A 183 1.81 -21.94 -12.41
CA LYS A 183 2.44 -21.45 -13.66
C LYS A 183 2.18 -19.96 -13.89
N PHE A 184 0.94 -19.51 -13.68
CA PHE A 184 0.58 -18.10 -13.80
C PHE A 184 1.40 -17.22 -12.82
N MET A 185 1.49 -17.64 -11.56
CA MET A 185 2.25 -16.92 -10.53
C MET A 185 3.73 -16.83 -10.87
N ASN A 186 4.32 -17.94 -11.33
CA ASN A 186 5.73 -17.99 -11.73
C ASN A 186 6.06 -17.07 -12.90
N ASN A 187 5.13 -16.87 -13.82
CA ASN A 187 5.35 -16.04 -15.01
C ASN A 187 5.04 -14.55 -14.79
N ASN A 188 4.25 -14.18 -13.76
CA ASN A 188 3.71 -12.83 -13.61
C ASN A 188 3.99 -12.19 -12.26
N VAL A 189 4.40 -12.95 -11.26
CA VAL A 189 4.50 -12.46 -9.87
C VAL A 189 5.85 -12.80 -9.22
N ALA A 190 6.46 -13.91 -9.62
CA ALA A 190 7.76 -14.37 -9.10
C ALA A 190 8.93 -13.71 -9.83
#